data_1d6cdb290c9f8ab9b390128cc0e00b67
#
_entry.id   1d6cdb290c9f8ab9b390128cc0e00b67
#
_cell.length_a   1.000
_cell.length_b   1.000
_cell.length_c   1.000
_cell.angle_alpha   90.00
_cell.angle_beta   90.00
_cell.angle_gamma   90.00
#
_symmetry.space_group_name_H-M   'P 1'
#
loop_
_entity.id
_entity.type
_entity.pdbx_description
1 polymer ?
#
loop_
_entity_poly.entity_id
_entity_poly.type
_entity_poly.pdbx_seq_one_letter_code
_entity_poly.pdbx_strand_id
1 'polypeptide(L)'
;IRIRIDKDADISPGKLRILCENPKSFCKGKKNLKAPNDTIVEFDELNPPIVLPTTKHSFVVRKLADQAPWIIGRAGMQYRDLIPDRLGGSIIASHIRIPDGGPVPDMVHYHSVGFQLIFCYKGWVDLVYEDQGEPLRLIAGNCVIQPPEIRHQVLYASDNIEVIEIGVPAEHVTTIDHDMELPTKEF
;
A
#
# COMPACT_ATOMS: atom_id res chain seq x y z
N ILE A 1 7.68 -8.39 -17.12
CA ILE A 1 6.46 -8.11 -17.91
C ILE A 1 5.29 -8.65 -17.15
N ARG A 2 4.34 -7.79 -16.76
CA ARG A 2 3.07 -8.19 -16.15
C ARG A 2 1.99 -8.17 -17.24
N ILE A 3 1.26 -9.26 -17.39
CA ILE A 3 0.12 -9.36 -18.31
C ILE A 3 -1.15 -9.34 -17.49
N ARG A 4 -2.01 -8.36 -17.74
CA ARG A 4 -3.34 -8.27 -17.13
C ARG A 4 -4.38 -8.66 -18.17
N ILE A 5 -5.19 -9.65 -17.84
CA ILE A 5 -6.31 -10.10 -18.67
C ILE A 5 -7.57 -9.45 -18.09
N ASP A 6 -8.26 -8.69 -18.92
CA ASP A 6 -9.55 -8.13 -18.58
C ASP A 6 -10.64 -9.17 -18.84
N LYS A 7 -11.31 -9.64 -17.81
CA LYS A 7 -12.35 -10.68 -17.89
C LYS A 7 -13.67 -10.17 -18.47
N ASP A 8 -13.85 -8.85 -18.50
CA ASP A 8 -15.08 -8.19 -18.97
C ASP A 8 -14.95 -7.68 -20.42
N ALA A 9 -13.84 -7.98 -21.11
CA ALA A 9 -13.67 -7.61 -22.49
C ALA A 9 -14.61 -8.42 -23.41
N ASP A 10 -15.41 -7.71 -24.17
CA ASP A 10 -16.31 -8.27 -25.19
C ASP A 10 -15.54 -9.17 -26.19
N ILE A 11 -16.20 -10.20 -26.69
CA ILE A 11 -15.60 -11.34 -27.42
C ILE A 11 -14.92 -10.96 -28.75
N SER A 12 -14.88 -9.71 -29.14
CA SER A 12 -14.36 -9.27 -30.45
C SER A 12 -13.54 -8.00 -30.36
N PRO A 13 -12.56 -7.90 -31.14
CA PRO A 13 -11.19 -8.37 -30.98
C PRO A 13 -10.59 -7.94 -29.64
N GLY A 14 -9.93 -8.85 -28.94
CA GLY A 14 -9.41 -8.66 -27.59
C GLY A 14 -8.49 -7.44 -27.44
N LYS A 15 -8.46 -6.88 -26.24
CA LYS A 15 -7.49 -5.85 -25.85
C LYS A 15 -6.49 -6.46 -24.87
N LEU A 16 -5.20 -6.38 -25.19
CA LEU A 16 -4.12 -6.83 -24.33
C LEU A 16 -3.35 -5.61 -23.82
N ARG A 17 -3.24 -5.46 -22.52
CA ARG A 17 -2.43 -4.43 -21.89
C ARG A 17 -1.18 -5.08 -21.31
N ILE A 18 -0.01 -4.61 -21.71
CA ILE A 18 1.29 -5.08 -21.25
C ILE A 18 1.91 -3.96 -20.41
N LEU A 19 2.14 -4.25 -19.14
CA LEU A 19 2.88 -3.34 -18.25
C LEU A 19 4.38 -3.68 -18.34
N CYS A 20 5.22 -2.69 -18.60
CA CYS A 20 6.66 -2.87 -18.73
C CYS A 20 7.43 -1.62 -18.34
N GLU A 21 8.70 -1.77 -17.96
CA GLU A 21 9.54 -0.67 -17.50
C GLU A 21 9.79 0.42 -18.54
N ASN A 22 9.82 0.06 -19.82
CA ASN A 22 10.05 1.00 -20.90
C ASN A 22 9.08 0.74 -22.08
N PRO A 23 7.81 1.18 -21.97
CA PRO A 23 6.80 0.96 -23.02
C PRO A 23 7.22 1.48 -24.38
N LYS A 24 7.92 2.61 -24.42
CA LYS A 24 8.33 3.27 -25.68
C LYS A 24 9.28 2.42 -26.52
N SER A 25 10.07 1.54 -25.89
CA SER A 25 11.00 0.64 -26.59
C SER A 25 10.28 -0.43 -27.42
N PHE A 26 9.08 -0.85 -27.01
CA PHE A 26 8.30 -1.90 -27.67
C PHE A 26 7.40 -1.37 -28.78
N CYS A 27 6.84 -0.19 -28.61
CA CYS A 27 5.82 0.34 -29.53
C CYS A 27 6.35 1.38 -30.52
N LYS A 28 7.67 1.60 -30.59
CA LYS A 28 8.31 2.58 -31.52
C LYS A 28 7.62 3.95 -31.45
N GLY A 29 7.25 4.41 -30.26
CA GLY A 29 6.58 5.69 -30.04
C GLY A 29 5.07 5.70 -30.30
N LYS A 30 4.46 4.60 -30.73
CA LYS A 30 3.01 4.45 -30.80
C LYS A 30 2.42 4.08 -29.44
N LYS A 31 1.21 4.53 -29.16
CA LYS A 31 0.52 4.19 -27.91
C LYS A 31 0.03 2.74 -27.87
N ASN A 32 -0.28 2.19 -29.04
CA ASN A 32 -0.77 0.83 -29.20
C ASN A 32 -0.27 0.21 -30.50
N LEU A 33 -0.32 -1.11 -30.58
CA LEU A 33 -0.10 -1.91 -31.77
C LEU A 33 -1.37 -2.71 -32.04
N LYS A 34 -1.63 -2.97 -33.35
CA LYS A 34 -2.74 -3.79 -33.79
C LYS A 34 -2.19 -5.10 -34.35
N ALA A 35 -2.61 -6.21 -33.76
CA ALA A 35 -2.26 -7.55 -34.25
C ALA A 35 -3.08 -7.92 -35.50
N PRO A 36 -2.66 -8.95 -36.27
CA PRO A 36 -3.35 -9.37 -37.52
C PRO A 36 -4.82 -9.78 -37.30
N ASN A 37 -5.18 -10.22 -36.11
CA ASN A 37 -6.55 -10.59 -35.73
C ASN A 37 -7.33 -9.43 -35.11
N ASP A 38 -6.90 -8.20 -35.34
CA ASP A 38 -7.48 -6.97 -34.83
C ASP A 38 -7.32 -6.76 -33.28
N THR A 39 -6.66 -7.64 -32.55
CA THR A 39 -6.35 -7.44 -31.13
C THR A 39 -5.48 -6.19 -30.96
N ILE A 40 -5.88 -5.31 -30.05
CA ILE A 40 -5.12 -4.12 -29.71
C ILE A 40 -4.17 -4.46 -28.54
N VAL A 41 -2.88 -4.20 -28.76
CA VAL A 41 -1.86 -4.37 -27.72
C VAL A 41 -1.41 -2.99 -27.27
N GLU A 42 -1.68 -2.66 -26.01
CA GLU A 42 -1.23 -1.43 -25.35
C GLU A 42 -0.04 -1.74 -24.44
N PHE A 43 0.91 -0.81 -24.42
CA PHE A 43 2.06 -0.87 -23.53
C PHE A 43 2.00 0.32 -22.58
N ASP A 44 1.97 0.03 -21.27
CA ASP A 44 1.99 1.04 -20.22
C ASP A 44 3.18 0.81 -19.30
N GLU A 45 3.52 1.83 -18.52
CA GLU A 45 4.58 1.71 -17.53
C GLU A 45 4.18 0.74 -16.43
N LEU A 46 5.10 -0.18 -16.09
CA LEU A 46 4.91 -1.15 -15.01
C LEU A 46 4.73 -0.44 -13.67
N ASN A 47 5.54 0.59 -13.44
CA ASN A 47 5.52 1.42 -12.25
C ASN A 47 5.51 2.89 -12.71
N PRO A 48 4.33 3.48 -12.97
CA PRO A 48 4.28 4.88 -13.34
C PRO A 48 4.87 5.72 -12.21
N PRO A 49 5.62 6.79 -12.54
CA PRO A 49 6.25 7.63 -11.52
C PRO A 49 5.20 8.19 -10.56
N ILE A 50 5.45 8.03 -9.28
CA ILE A 50 4.60 8.65 -8.25
C ILE A 50 4.88 10.16 -8.28
N VAL A 51 3.82 10.93 -8.49
CA VAL A 51 3.93 12.39 -8.45
C VAL A 51 3.90 12.82 -6.99
N LEU A 52 5.04 13.33 -6.50
CA LEU A 52 5.14 13.88 -5.15
C LEU A 52 4.66 15.33 -5.14
N PRO A 53 3.71 15.70 -4.28
CA PRO A 53 3.37 17.09 -4.04
C PRO A 53 4.56 17.89 -3.53
N THR A 54 4.61 19.17 -3.86
CA THR A 54 5.65 20.07 -3.32
C THR A 54 5.50 20.17 -1.80
N THR A 55 6.56 19.84 -1.09
CA THR A 55 6.58 19.93 0.39
C THR A 55 6.43 21.40 0.85
N LYS A 56 5.41 21.65 1.65
CA LYS A 56 5.19 22.92 2.34
C LYS A 56 5.65 22.75 3.78
N HIS A 57 6.86 23.23 4.07
CA HIS A 57 7.43 23.07 5.40
C HIS A 57 6.66 23.89 6.43
N SER A 58 6.40 23.25 7.58
CA SER A 58 5.80 23.86 8.76
C SER A 58 6.50 23.36 10.02
N PHE A 59 6.45 24.18 11.08
CA PHE A 59 6.88 23.76 12.40
C PHE A 59 5.65 23.29 13.19
N VAL A 60 5.60 22.00 13.53
CA VAL A 60 4.46 21.39 14.21
C VAL A 60 4.92 20.71 15.48
N VAL A 61 4.23 20.97 16.59
CA VAL A 61 4.36 20.22 17.83
C VAL A 61 2.99 19.61 18.16
N ARG A 62 2.90 18.28 18.18
CA ARG A 62 1.69 17.56 18.60
C ARG A 62 1.93 16.98 19.99
N LYS A 63 1.15 17.42 20.95
CA LYS A 63 1.18 16.92 22.32
C LYS A 63 0.07 15.88 22.50
N LEU A 64 0.29 14.89 23.36
CA LEU A 64 -0.75 13.93 23.71
C LEU A 64 -2.00 14.63 24.30
N ALA A 65 -1.78 15.71 25.04
CA ALA A 65 -2.84 16.55 25.61
C ALA A 65 -3.73 17.25 24.56
N ASP A 66 -3.28 17.37 23.32
CA ASP A 66 -4.08 17.95 22.23
C ASP A 66 -5.28 17.07 21.86
N GLN A 67 -5.32 15.84 22.36
CA GLN A 67 -6.42 14.88 22.22
C GLN A 67 -6.99 14.80 20.80
N ALA A 68 -6.11 14.76 19.78
CA ALA A 68 -6.55 14.56 18.41
C ALA A 68 -7.45 13.31 18.31
N PRO A 69 -8.62 13.41 17.69
CA PRO A 69 -9.57 12.33 17.67
C PRO A 69 -9.00 11.10 16.94
N TRP A 70 -9.35 9.93 17.42
CA TRP A 70 -9.12 8.70 16.70
C TRP A 70 -10.19 8.52 15.62
N ILE A 71 -9.76 8.26 14.40
CA ILE A 71 -10.64 7.95 13.27
C ILE A 71 -10.58 6.45 13.04
N ILE A 72 -11.74 5.79 13.03
CA ILE A 72 -11.82 4.36 12.73
C ILE A 72 -11.66 4.18 11.24
N GLY A 73 -10.71 3.37 10.85
CA GLY A 73 -10.42 3.01 9.46
C GLY A 73 -10.62 1.52 9.18
N ARG A 74 -9.85 1.01 8.23
CA ARG A 74 -9.89 -0.37 7.77
C ARG A 74 -9.62 -1.36 8.92
N ALA A 75 -10.30 -2.51 8.88
CA ALA A 75 -10.16 -3.62 9.84
C ALA A 75 -10.35 -3.20 11.31
N GLY A 76 -11.10 -2.12 11.59
CA GLY A 76 -11.31 -1.61 12.95
C GLY A 76 -10.11 -0.88 13.55
N MET A 77 -9.02 -0.73 12.82
CA MET A 77 -7.86 0.05 13.24
C MET A 77 -8.23 1.52 13.44
N GLN A 78 -7.60 2.16 14.39
CA GLN A 78 -7.84 3.56 14.71
C GLN A 78 -6.61 4.39 14.36
N TYR A 79 -6.84 5.52 13.71
CA TYR A 79 -5.81 6.38 13.13
C TYR A 79 -5.90 7.80 13.68
N ARG A 80 -4.77 8.46 13.86
CA ARG A 80 -4.69 9.91 14.03
C ARG A 80 -3.44 10.46 13.38
N ASP A 81 -3.59 11.58 12.67
CA ASP A 81 -2.46 12.25 12.02
C ASP A 81 -1.56 12.93 13.04
N LEU A 82 -0.26 12.71 12.94
CA LEU A 82 0.77 13.41 13.71
C LEU A 82 1.22 14.70 13.02
N ILE A 83 1.03 14.80 11.70
CA ILE A 83 1.32 15.98 10.88
C ILE A 83 0.01 16.47 10.25
N PRO A 84 -0.75 17.39 10.89
CA PRO A 84 -2.11 17.75 10.49
C PRO A 84 -2.24 18.30 9.07
N ASP A 85 -1.25 19.04 8.62
CA ASP A 85 -1.22 19.65 7.28
C ASP A 85 -0.50 18.75 6.25
N ARG A 86 0.01 17.57 6.69
CA ARG A 86 0.74 16.62 5.86
C ARG A 86 1.83 17.25 5.00
N LEU A 87 2.36 18.39 5.45
CA LEU A 87 3.33 19.22 4.74
C LEU A 87 2.93 19.52 3.29
N GLY A 88 1.65 19.86 3.07
CA GLY A 88 1.09 20.11 1.75
C GLY A 88 0.79 18.86 0.94
N GLY A 89 0.60 17.72 1.61
CA GLY A 89 0.29 16.44 0.98
C GLY A 89 1.52 15.58 0.65
N SER A 90 2.71 16.04 1.00
CA SER A 90 3.95 15.32 0.68
C SER A 90 4.24 14.15 1.64
N ILE A 91 3.89 14.28 2.92
CA ILE A 91 4.21 13.29 3.94
C ILE A 91 3.02 13.08 4.86
N ILE A 92 2.68 11.83 5.14
CA ILE A 92 1.80 11.46 6.25
C ILE A 92 2.62 10.79 7.34
N ALA A 93 2.32 11.12 8.60
CA ALA A 93 2.74 10.35 9.75
C ALA A 93 1.49 10.05 10.58
N SER A 94 1.15 8.79 10.68
CA SER A 94 -0.03 8.31 11.39
C SER A 94 0.38 7.56 12.65
N HIS A 95 -0.28 7.87 13.76
CA HIS A 95 -0.30 7.01 14.92
C HIS A 95 -1.50 6.07 14.77
N ILE A 96 -1.25 4.78 14.74
CA ILE A 96 -2.26 3.74 14.53
C ILE A 96 -2.32 2.88 15.76
N ARG A 97 -3.52 2.51 16.18
CA ARG A 97 -3.72 1.53 17.26
C ARG A 97 -4.77 0.50 16.88
N ILE A 98 -4.62 -0.70 17.43
CA ILE A 98 -5.63 -1.76 17.42
C ILE A 98 -5.99 -1.99 18.89
N PRO A 99 -7.20 -1.60 19.31
CA PRO A 99 -7.59 -1.66 20.75
C PRO A 99 -7.66 -3.09 21.27
N ASP A 100 -8.25 -3.98 20.46
CA ASP A 100 -8.51 -5.37 20.85
C ASP A 100 -7.46 -6.28 20.23
N GLY A 101 -6.86 -7.14 21.03
CA GLY A 101 -5.92 -8.15 20.56
C GLY A 101 -6.61 -9.32 19.85
N GLY A 102 -5.81 -10.20 19.25
CA GLY A 102 -6.28 -11.40 18.56
C GLY A 102 -6.22 -11.26 17.04
N PRO A 103 -7.04 -12.03 16.29
CA PRO A 103 -7.07 -12.01 14.84
C PRO A 103 -7.57 -10.65 14.34
N VAL A 104 -6.85 -10.08 13.36
CA VAL A 104 -7.22 -8.82 12.73
C VAL A 104 -8.01 -9.14 11.45
N PRO A 105 -9.24 -8.61 11.26
CA PRO A 105 -10.06 -8.90 10.07
C PRO A 105 -9.56 -8.09 8.85
N ASP A 106 -8.29 -8.25 8.52
CA ASP A 106 -7.64 -7.60 7.40
C ASP A 106 -7.64 -8.49 6.16
N MET A 107 -7.49 -7.89 4.99
CA MET A 107 -7.36 -8.56 3.70
C MET A 107 -6.03 -8.22 3.07
N VAL A 108 -5.57 -9.08 2.16
CA VAL A 108 -4.38 -8.80 1.35
C VAL A 108 -4.59 -7.49 0.59
N HIS A 109 -3.63 -6.58 0.73
CA HIS A 109 -3.69 -5.26 0.10
C HIS A 109 -2.29 -4.71 -0.16
N TYR A 110 -2.24 -3.62 -0.92
CA TYR A 110 -1.01 -2.88 -1.21
C TYR A 110 -1.28 -1.38 -1.31
N HIS A 111 -0.21 -0.60 -1.22
CA HIS A 111 -0.28 0.86 -1.27
C HIS A 111 0.53 1.42 -2.43
N SER A 112 -0.02 2.44 -3.11
CA SER A 112 0.68 3.20 -4.15
C SER A 112 1.58 4.29 -3.55
N VAL A 113 2.55 3.86 -2.74
CA VAL A 113 3.50 4.76 -2.04
C VAL A 113 4.87 4.71 -2.70
N GLY A 114 5.66 5.77 -2.57
CA GLY A 114 7.08 5.77 -2.93
C GLY A 114 7.96 5.36 -1.76
N PHE A 115 7.48 5.57 -0.54
CA PHE A 115 8.14 5.18 0.70
C PHE A 115 7.09 4.93 1.78
N GLN A 116 7.25 3.86 2.54
CA GLN A 116 6.44 3.59 3.72
C GLN A 116 7.27 2.87 4.79
N LEU A 117 7.19 3.38 6.01
CA LEU A 117 7.83 2.80 7.19
C LEU A 117 6.79 2.59 8.27
N ILE A 118 6.78 1.41 8.88
CA ILE A 118 5.99 1.08 10.06
C ILE A 118 6.95 0.84 11.22
N PHE A 119 6.82 1.60 12.29
CA PHE A 119 7.56 1.43 13.53
C PHE A 119 6.61 0.97 14.63
N CYS A 120 6.86 -0.19 15.22
CA CYS A 120 6.08 -0.67 16.36
C CYS A 120 6.49 0.09 17.63
N TYR A 121 5.56 0.92 18.12
CA TYR A 121 5.78 1.74 19.32
C TYR A 121 5.48 0.96 20.61
N LYS A 122 4.42 0.10 20.56
CA LYS A 122 3.96 -0.64 21.74
C LYS A 122 3.30 -1.95 21.31
N GLY A 123 3.51 -3.02 22.10
CA GLY A 123 2.94 -4.32 21.81
C GLY A 123 3.64 -5.07 20.68
N TRP A 124 2.89 -5.85 19.94
CA TRP A 124 3.37 -6.60 18.76
C TRP A 124 2.26 -6.83 17.75
N VAL A 125 2.66 -7.06 16.51
CA VAL A 125 1.75 -7.41 15.40
C VAL A 125 2.40 -8.46 14.51
N ASP A 126 1.62 -9.42 14.05
CA ASP A 126 2.02 -10.40 13.04
C ASP A 126 1.61 -9.92 11.66
N LEU A 127 2.57 -9.86 10.77
CA LEU A 127 2.47 -9.36 9.41
C LEU A 127 2.97 -10.41 8.44
N VAL A 128 2.37 -10.47 7.26
CA VAL A 128 2.85 -11.28 6.15
C VAL A 128 3.00 -10.41 4.91
N TYR A 129 4.04 -10.69 4.13
CA TYR A 129 4.40 -9.94 2.92
C TYR A 129 4.61 -10.87 1.74
N GLU A 130 4.23 -10.40 0.55
CA GLU A 130 4.49 -11.05 -0.73
C GLU A 130 5.98 -11.38 -0.88
N ASP A 131 6.29 -12.66 -1.19
CA ASP A 131 7.64 -13.17 -1.44
C ASP A 131 8.66 -13.00 -0.30
N GLN A 132 8.21 -12.71 0.94
CA GLN A 132 9.09 -12.59 2.10
C GLN A 132 9.05 -13.82 3.04
N GLY A 133 8.40 -14.90 2.60
CA GLY A 133 8.32 -16.15 3.37
C GLY A 133 7.22 -16.13 4.44
N GLU A 134 7.51 -16.77 5.57
CA GLU A 134 6.57 -16.93 6.67
C GLU A 134 6.22 -15.61 7.35
N PRO A 135 5.03 -15.50 8.00
CA PRO A 135 4.67 -14.33 8.78
C PRO A 135 5.72 -13.94 9.81
N LEU A 136 6.02 -12.65 9.88
CA LEU A 136 6.93 -12.07 10.85
C LEU A 136 6.19 -11.39 11.98
N ARG A 137 6.77 -11.42 13.20
CA ARG A 137 6.27 -10.64 14.33
C ARG A 137 7.08 -9.37 14.50
N LEU A 138 6.41 -8.23 14.33
CA LEU A 138 6.98 -6.92 14.63
C LEU A 138 6.66 -6.57 16.09
N ILE A 139 7.68 -6.45 16.92
CA ILE A 139 7.55 -6.11 18.35
C ILE A 139 7.95 -4.66 18.61
N ALA A 140 7.54 -4.13 19.76
CA ALA A 140 7.90 -2.77 20.16
C ALA A 140 9.42 -2.50 20.04
N GLY A 141 9.79 -1.39 19.39
CA GLY A 141 11.15 -1.01 19.06
C GLY A 141 11.61 -1.45 17.67
N ASN A 142 10.89 -2.33 16.99
CA ASN A 142 11.23 -2.78 15.64
C ASN A 142 10.48 -1.98 14.58
N CYS A 143 11.03 -1.96 13.37
CA CYS A 143 10.38 -1.36 12.20
C CYS A 143 10.48 -2.26 10.97
N VAL A 144 9.62 -1.98 10.01
CA VAL A 144 9.67 -2.54 8.67
C VAL A 144 9.51 -1.42 7.63
N ILE A 145 10.26 -1.52 6.54
CA ILE A 145 10.06 -0.68 5.35
C ILE A 145 9.30 -1.52 4.34
N GLN A 146 8.16 -0.99 3.90
CA GLN A 146 7.33 -1.63 2.90
C GLN A 146 7.67 -1.05 1.52
N PRO A 147 8.19 -1.87 0.59
CA PRO A 147 8.37 -1.44 -0.79
C PRO A 147 7.04 -1.03 -1.45
N PRO A 148 7.07 -0.12 -2.44
CA PRO A 148 5.89 0.22 -3.20
C PRO A 148 5.16 -1.01 -3.73
N GLU A 149 3.84 -1.02 -3.56
CA GLU A 149 2.93 -2.05 -4.07
C GLU A 149 3.19 -3.50 -3.58
N ILE A 150 4.01 -3.71 -2.56
CA ILE A 150 4.15 -5.02 -1.93
C ILE A 150 2.83 -5.44 -1.27
N ARG A 151 2.31 -6.63 -1.62
CA ARG A 151 1.12 -7.18 -1.00
C ARG A 151 1.44 -7.60 0.41
N HIS A 152 0.55 -7.27 1.31
CA HIS A 152 0.71 -7.61 2.72
C HIS A 152 -0.64 -7.70 3.43
N GLN A 153 -0.60 -8.29 4.60
CA GLN A 153 -1.77 -8.45 5.46
C GLN A 153 -1.37 -8.41 6.92
N VAL A 154 -2.20 -7.81 7.75
CA VAL A 154 -2.10 -7.88 9.22
C VAL A 154 -2.89 -9.09 9.68
N LEU A 155 -2.24 -10.03 10.36
CA LEU A 155 -2.86 -11.30 10.77
C LEU A 155 -3.36 -11.27 12.22
N TYR A 156 -2.47 -10.89 13.14
CA TYR A 156 -2.72 -10.92 14.58
C TYR A 156 -2.10 -9.71 15.26
N ALA A 157 -2.67 -9.29 16.35
CA ALA A 157 -2.18 -8.17 17.13
C ALA A 157 -2.26 -8.45 18.64
N SER A 158 -1.37 -7.86 19.42
CA SER A 158 -1.52 -7.80 20.87
C SER A 158 -2.56 -6.76 21.27
N ASP A 159 -3.12 -6.89 22.48
CA ASP A 159 -4.01 -5.87 23.04
C ASP A 159 -3.34 -4.50 23.03
N ASN A 160 -4.08 -3.50 22.58
CA ASN A 160 -3.63 -2.11 22.56
C ASN A 160 -2.26 -1.91 21.91
N ILE A 161 -1.99 -2.61 20.81
CA ILE A 161 -0.82 -2.33 19.99
C ILE A 161 -0.87 -0.92 19.44
N GLU A 162 0.29 -0.28 19.35
CA GLU A 162 0.45 1.02 18.74
C GLU A 162 1.64 1.03 17.78
N VAL A 163 1.42 1.55 16.56
CA VAL A 163 2.45 1.73 15.56
C VAL A 163 2.47 3.16 15.04
N ILE A 164 3.63 3.59 14.58
CA ILE A 164 3.79 4.83 13.81
C ILE A 164 4.04 4.45 12.37
N GLU A 165 3.20 4.96 11.49
CA GLU A 165 3.33 4.82 10.05
C GLU A 165 3.81 6.14 9.44
N ILE A 166 4.80 6.08 8.56
CA ILE A 166 5.25 7.23 7.75
C ILE A 166 5.12 6.84 6.29
N GLY A 167 4.35 7.62 5.53
CA GLY A 167 4.11 7.38 4.10
C GLY A 167 4.41 8.60 3.23
N VAL A 168 4.87 8.35 2.01
CA VAL A 168 5.17 9.36 0.99
C VAL A 168 4.66 8.87 -0.37
N PRO A 169 3.76 9.60 -1.05
CA PRO A 169 3.08 10.83 -0.61
C PRO A 169 2.07 10.56 0.51
N ALA A 170 1.55 11.65 1.10
CA ALA A 170 0.53 11.56 2.14
C ALA A 170 -0.78 10.97 1.64
N GLU A 171 -1.17 11.31 0.42
CA GLU A 171 -2.32 10.73 -0.24
C GLU A 171 -1.86 9.61 -1.18
N HIS A 172 -2.21 8.39 -0.82
CA HIS A 172 -1.93 7.20 -1.60
C HIS A 172 -3.17 6.30 -1.62
N VAL A 173 -3.24 5.45 -2.65
CA VAL A 173 -4.34 4.51 -2.78
C VAL A 173 -3.99 3.21 -2.08
N THR A 174 -4.93 2.69 -1.29
CA THR A 174 -4.90 1.32 -0.78
C THR A 174 -5.78 0.46 -1.69
N THR A 175 -5.21 -0.57 -2.26
CA THR A 175 -5.93 -1.51 -3.14
C THR A 175 -5.99 -2.87 -2.48
N ILE A 176 -7.21 -3.42 -2.36
CA ILE A 176 -7.41 -4.80 -1.90
C ILE A 176 -7.15 -5.73 -3.08
N ASP A 177 -6.36 -6.78 -2.84
CA ASP A 177 -6.09 -7.85 -3.81
C ASP A 177 -6.87 -9.10 -3.39
N HIS A 178 -8.03 -9.31 -4.03
CA HIS A 178 -8.91 -10.43 -3.71
C HIS A 178 -8.46 -11.77 -4.32
N ASP A 179 -7.53 -11.71 -5.25
CA ASP A 179 -7.04 -12.89 -5.99
C ASP A 179 -5.74 -13.44 -5.39
N MET A 180 -5.13 -12.72 -4.44
CA MET A 180 -3.86 -13.13 -3.83
C MET A 180 -4.05 -13.70 -2.44
N GLU A 181 -3.45 -14.87 -2.22
CA GLU A 181 -3.33 -15.47 -0.89
C GLU A 181 -1.86 -15.39 -0.43
N LEU A 182 -1.66 -14.99 0.80
CA LEU A 182 -0.36 -14.95 1.45
C LEU A 182 -0.25 -16.08 2.49
N PRO A 183 0.97 -16.59 2.80
CA PRO A 183 1.14 -17.59 3.84
C PRO A 183 0.55 -17.16 5.16
N THR A 184 -0.31 -17.97 5.76
CA THR A 184 -0.85 -17.75 7.10
C THR A 184 -0.35 -18.86 8.01
N LYS A 185 0.13 -18.52 9.21
CA LYS A 185 0.36 -19.55 10.22
C LYS A 185 -0.97 -20.05 10.73
N GLU A 186 -1.15 -21.36 10.73
CA GLU A 186 -2.16 -21.97 11.60
C GLU A 186 -1.68 -21.78 13.05
N PHE A 187 -2.45 -21.05 13.86
CA PHE A 187 -2.16 -20.83 15.28
C PHE A 187 -2.97 -21.78 16.15
#